data_58282b03662195bff3c6de3a4c6e5388
#
_entry.id   58282b03662195bff3c6de3a4c6e5388
#
_cell.length_a   1.000
_cell.length_b   1.000
_cell.length_c   1.000
_cell.angle_alpha   90.00
_cell.angle_beta   90.00
_cell.angle_gamma   90.00
#
_symmetry.space_group_name_H-M   'P 1'
#
loop_
_entity.id
_entity.type
_entity.pdbx_description
1 polymer ?
#
loop_
_entity_poly.entity_id
_entity_poly.type
_entity_poly.pdbx_seq_one_letter_code
_entity_poly.pdbx_strand_id
1 'polypeptide(L)'
;MGKSSRIDSHFTRTSTTNLESDDILLSNVSDFDEPSNKIARKNSRETDVSFLERDSGLRCPRLEYPVTKRDEIRRAYIMLGPYQHILPKYPLSGPTSRPRHFIASWYSKFPSWLEYSPSKDDAFCLPCYIFNKPTKHFGGNAFTIKGFQNWKNSQHIDNVLSKQYSVDVANNRLRFKTTIDAVWWLTFQTCSLRGNDESEESINSGNCREMVKLLASYNENVDKVALENAPKNAKYISHDVQKEILSIFAKKVRRTIREEISEAKFCIIVDEYRDLSKREQMAIVLRFIDKSGCIQERFFDLVHVFDTSAMTLKNNISAILSYHNLSTYNIRGQGYDGASNMRGEWNGLQALFLKDCQYAYYIHCLAHKLQLALVGASREVIDIHNFFSQLSFIINIVSVSCKRQDELRAPQATNCHGPFS
;
A
#
# COMPACT_ATOMS: atom_id res chain seq x y z
N MET A 1 32.96 3.29 -39.90
CA MET A 1 32.95 2.59 -38.61
C MET A 1 33.17 3.64 -37.51
N GLY A 2 32.13 4.24 -37.02
CA GLY A 2 32.15 5.26 -35.96
C GLY A 2 31.35 4.75 -34.77
N LYS A 3 31.99 4.61 -33.63
CA LYS A 3 31.38 4.20 -32.37
C LYS A 3 30.42 5.29 -31.90
N SER A 4 29.12 4.95 -31.81
CA SER A 4 28.10 5.78 -31.18
C SER A 4 28.41 5.90 -29.68
N SER A 5 28.86 7.06 -29.25
CA SER A 5 29.00 7.40 -27.82
C SER A 5 27.60 7.79 -27.29
N ARG A 6 27.12 7.08 -26.27
CA ARG A 6 25.87 7.37 -25.62
C ARG A 6 25.85 8.74 -24.96
N ILE A 7 24.75 9.43 -25.12
CA ILE A 7 24.47 10.74 -24.51
C ILE A 7 24.43 10.68 -22.99
N ASP A 8 24.08 9.51 -22.43
CA ASP A 8 24.02 9.22 -21.00
C ASP A 8 25.36 9.44 -20.25
N SER A 9 26.51 9.44 -20.98
CA SER A 9 27.82 9.66 -20.37
C SER A 9 28.12 11.10 -20.00
N HIS A 10 27.32 12.05 -20.50
CA HIS A 10 27.55 13.47 -20.22
C HIS A 10 26.75 14.05 -19.04
N PHE A 11 25.68 13.33 -18.62
CA PHE A 11 24.86 13.79 -17.50
C PHE A 11 25.09 13.03 -16.19
N THR A 12 25.82 11.90 -16.22
CA THR A 12 26.04 11.06 -15.05
C THR A 12 27.39 10.35 -15.07
N ARG A 13 28.52 11.08 -14.96
CA ARG A 13 29.74 10.43 -14.49
C ARG A 13 30.78 11.48 -14.07
N THR A 14 30.86 11.72 -12.79
CA THR A 14 32.10 12.08 -12.14
C THR A 14 32.78 10.79 -11.64
N SER A 15 33.98 10.65 -12.09
CA SER A 15 34.99 9.65 -11.86
C SER A 15 35.04 9.01 -10.50
N THR A 16 35.04 7.68 -10.51
CA THR A 16 35.60 6.82 -9.47
C THR A 16 37.12 6.90 -9.48
N THR A 17 37.70 7.33 -8.38
CA THR A 17 39.06 6.98 -7.99
C THR A 17 39.04 5.64 -7.25
N ASN A 18 39.87 4.75 -7.75
CA ASN A 18 40.18 3.47 -7.15
C ASN A 18 40.68 3.64 -5.71
N LEU A 19 40.10 2.86 -4.80
CA LEU A 19 40.77 2.45 -3.57
C LEU A 19 40.59 0.95 -3.42
N GLU A 20 41.70 0.35 -3.10
CA GLU A 20 41.98 -1.07 -3.07
C GLU A 20 41.16 -1.86 -2.06
N SER A 21 41.01 -3.10 -2.38
CA SER A 21 40.49 -4.21 -1.62
C SER A 21 41.15 -4.37 -0.24
N ASP A 22 40.34 -4.53 0.79
CA ASP A 22 40.73 -5.31 1.98
C ASP A 22 39.70 -6.40 2.21
N ASP A 23 40.23 -7.61 2.10
CA ASP A 23 39.58 -8.89 2.42
C ASP A 23 39.24 -8.94 3.92
N ILE A 24 38.02 -9.15 4.25
CA ILE A 24 37.62 -9.71 5.53
C ILE A 24 36.82 -11.00 5.29
N LEU A 25 37.47 -12.08 5.59
CA LEU A 25 36.97 -13.44 5.77
C LEU A 25 35.74 -13.46 6.69
N LEU A 26 34.64 -13.98 6.21
CA LEU A 26 33.59 -14.53 7.04
C LEU A 26 33.39 -16.01 6.72
N SER A 27 33.73 -16.77 7.73
CA SER A 27 33.68 -18.22 7.86
C SER A 27 32.23 -18.76 7.74
N ASN A 28 32.19 -19.86 7.05
CA ASN A 28 31.24 -20.96 7.03
C ASN A 28 30.23 -21.05 8.18
N VAL A 29 28.94 -21.12 7.83
CA VAL A 29 27.97 -21.95 8.56
C VAL A 29 27.25 -22.82 7.53
N SER A 30 27.36 -24.10 7.81
CA SER A 30 26.94 -25.27 7.10
C SER A 30 25.45 -25.45 6.97
N ASP A 31 25.09 -26.05 5.86
CA ASP A 31 24.07 -27.07 5.61
C ASP A 31 22.86 -27.15 6.56
N PHE A 32 21.67 -26.84 6.03
CA PHE A 32 20.48 -27.62 6.39
C PHE A 32 19.70 -28.00 5.13
N ASP A 33 19.42 -29.29 5.09
CA ASP A 33 18.76 -30.08 4.07
C ASP A 33 17.46 -29.49 3.52
N GLU A 34 17.30 -29.56 2.21
CA GLU A 34 16.01 -29.53 1.52
C GLU A 34 15.19 -30.79 1.85
N PRO A 35 13.91 -30.65 2.08
CA PRO A 35 12.95 -31.64 1.67
C PRO A 35 12.25 -31.21 0.39
N SER A 36 12.59 -31.92 -0.67
CA SER A 36 11.86 -31.96 -1.91
C SER A 36 10.38 -32.27 -1.67
N ASN A 37 9.50 -31.28 -1.91
CA ASN A 37 8.09 -31.57 -2.18
C ASN A 37 7.57 -30.67 -3.30
N LYS A 38 7.44 -31.27 -4.47
CA LYS A 38 6.71 -30.73 -5.61
C LYS A 38 5.25 -30.56 -5.20
N ILE A 39 4.87 -29.34 -4.80
CA ILE A 39 3.45 -28.98 -4.69
C ILE A 39 3.10 -28.16 -5.94
N ALA A 40 2.28 -28.76 -6.76
CA ALA A 40 1.68 -28.18 -7.95
C ALA A 40 1.10 -26.79 -7.65
N ARG A 41 1.44 -25.80 -8.49
CA ARG A 41 0.77 -24.49 -8.52
C ARG A 41 -0.72 -24.73 -8.83
N LYS A 42 -1.54 -24.68 -7.79
CA LYS A 42 -3.00 -24.55 -7.91
C LYS A 42 -3.33 -23.08 -8.05
N ASN A 43 -4.02 -22.78 -9.15
CA ASN A 43 -4.66 -21.49 -9.47
C ASN A 43 -5.29 -20.83 -8.24
N SER A 44 -5.32 -19.48 -8.28
CA SER A 44 -6.06 -18.60 -7.37
C SER A 44 -7.53 -19.07 -7.24
N ARG A 45 -7.77 -19.98 -6.30
CA ARG A 45 -9.12 -20.32 -5.86
C ARG A 45 -9.52 -19.32 -4.80
N GLU A 46 -10.70 -18.76 -4.96
CA GLU A 46 -11.49 -18.24 -3.86
C GLU A 46 -11.31 -19.17 -2.67
N THR A 47 -11.01 -18.64 -1.50
CA THR A 47 -10.86 -19.47 -0.31
C THR A 47 -12.17 -20.19 -0.13
N ASP A 48 -12.14 -21.48 -0.24
CA ASP A 48 -13.32 -22.30 -0.05
C ASP A 48 -13.76 -22.13 1.42
N VAL A 49 -14.79 -21.34 1.61
CA VAL A 49 -15.32 -20.93 2.92
C VAL A 49 -15.77 -22.13 3.75
N SER A 50 -15.94 -23.31 3.09
CA SER A 50 -16.34 -24.57 3.71
C SER A 50 -15.32 -25.15 4.71
N PHE A 51 -14.05 -24.71 4.65
CA PHE A 51 -12.99 -25.18 5.55
C PHE A 51 -12.81 -24.33 6.83
N LEU A 52 -13.59 -23.25 6.99
CA LEU A 52 -13.47 -22.43 8.17
C LEU A 52 -14.27 -23.00 9.34
N GLU A 53 -13.57 -23.23 10.46
CA GLU A 53 -14.23 -23.67 11.68
C GLU A 53 -15.27 -22.66 12.16
N ARG A 54 -16.52 -23.10 12.26
CA ARG A 54 -17.65 -22.24 12.67
C ARG A 54 -17.78 -22.13 14.17
N ASP A 55 -17.48 -23.20 14.91
CA ASP A 55 -17.52 -23.16 16.37
C ASP A 55 -16.45 -22.21 16.91
N SER A 56 -16.90 -21.13 17.53
CA SER A 56 -16.03 -20.07 18.05
C SER A 56 -15.00 -20.55 19.07
N GLY A 57 -15.29 -21.64 19.80
CA GLY A 57 -14.37 -22.24 20.75
C GLY A 57 -13.27 -23.10 20.13
N LEU A 58 -13.45 -23.56 18.91
CA LEU A 58 -12.49 -24.40 18.18
C LEU A 58 -11.68 -23.64 17.14
N ARG A 59 -12.00 -22.38 16.88
CA ARG A 59 -11.29 -21.56 15.91
C ARG A 59 -9.82 -21.39 16.25
N CYS A 60 -8.97 -21.54 15.24
CA CYS A 60 -7.57 -21.16 15.34
C CYS A 60 -7.43 -19.65 15.60
N PRO A 61 -6.61 -19.22 16.56
CA PRO A 61 -6.34 -17.81 16.78
C PRO A 61 -5.86 -17.12 15.50
N ARG A 62 -6.43 -15.95 15.18
CA ARG A 62 -6.15 -15.24 13.92
C ARG A 62 -4.67 -15.03 13.62
N LEU A 63 -3.84 -14.86 14.65
CA LEU A 63 -2.40 -14.61 14.48
C LEU A 63 -1.60 -15.87 14.11
N GLU A 64 -2.15 -17.05 14.30
CA GLU A 64 -1.55 -18.33 13.90
C GLU A 64 -1.69 -18.57 12.39
N TYR A 65 -2.61 -17.88 11.73
CA TYR A 65 -2.69 -17.95 10.27
C TYR A 65 -1.53 -17.18 9.60
N PRO A 66 -1.04 -17.64 8.43
CA PRO A 66 -0.04 -16.93 7.64
C PRO A 66 -0.46 -15.48 7.37
N VAL A 67 0.48 -14.54 7.47
CA VAL A 67 0.22 -13.09 7.31
C VAL A 67 -0.54 -12.79 6.02
N THR A 68 -0.19 -13.47 4.93
CA THR A 68 -0.81 -13.32 3.61
C THR A 68 -2.28 -13.74 3.55
N LYS A 69 -2.72 -14.66 4.45
CA LYS A 69 -4.10 -15.17 4.48
C LYS A 69 -4.99 -14.49 5.52
N ARG A 70 -4.42 -13.72 6.46
CA ARG A 70 -5.19 -13.13 7.57
C ARG A 70 -6.32 -12.23 7.13
N ASP A 71 -6.12 -11.45 6.07
CA ASP A 71 -7.16 -10.55 5.54
C ASP A 71 -8.26 -11.30 4.79
N GLU A 72 -7.90 -12.35 4.09
CA GLU A 72 -8.83 -13.22 3.40
C GLU A 72 -9.74 -13.94 4.38
N ILE A 73 -9.15 -14.55 5.42
CA ILE A 73 -9.87 -15.22 6.51
C ILE A 73 -10.77 -14.24 7.26
N ARG A 74 -10.29 -13.03 7.53
CA ARG A 74 -11.09 -11.96 8.15
C ARG A 74 -12.34 -11.65 7.34
N ARG A 75 -12.20 -11.46 6.03
CA ARG A 75 -13.33 -11.18 5.13
C ARG A 75 -14.31 -12.35 5.09
N ALA A 76 -13.81 -13.57 5.05
CA ALA A 76 -14.64 -14.75 5.05
C ALA A 76 -15.50 -14.86 6.33
N TYR A 77 -14.92 -14.64 7.52
CA TYR A 77 -15.70 -14.61 8.76
C TYR A 77 -16.68 -13.44 8.85
N ILE A 78 -16.35 -12.29 8.27
CA ILE A 78 -17.29 -11.15 8.18
C ILE A 78 -18.50 -11.52 7.31
N MET A 79 -18.26 -12.19 6.18
CA MET A 79 -19.34 -12.65 5.29
C MET A 79 -20.18 -13.75 5.91
N LEU A 80 -19.57 -14.68 6.64
CA LEU A 80 -20.26 -15.76 7.32
C LEU A 80 -21.11 -15.29 8.50
N GLY A 81 -20.77 -14.13 9.08
CA GLY A 81 -21.41 -13.61 10.28
C GLY A 81 -21.18 -14.47 11.54
N PRO A 82 -21.75 -14.07 12.68
CA PRO A 82 -21.57 -14.77 13.95
C PRO A 82 -22.16 -16.17 13.95
N TYR A 83 -21.51 -17.09 14.66
CA TYR A 83 -22.00 -18.46 14.83
C TYR A 83 -23.03 -18.51 15.95
N GLN A 84 -24.30 -18.48 15.59
CA GLN A 84 -25.46 -18.45 16.51
C GLN A 84 -26.13 -19.81 16.55
N HIS A 85 -25.47 -20.78 17.16
CA HIS A 85 -25.99 -22.14 17.28
C HIS A 85 -27.04 -22.23 18.38
N ILE A 86 -28.22 -22.76 18.06
CA ILE A 86 -29.34 -22.94 19.00
C ILE A 86 -29.40 -24.41 19.44
N LEU A 87 -29.17 -24.62 20.72
CA LEU A 87 -29.32 -25.97 21.32
C LEU A 87 -30.75 -26.16 21.87
N PRO A 88 -31.29 -27.38 21.79
CA PRO A 88 -32.56 -27.70 22.45
C PRO A 88 -32.50 -27.49 23.96
N LYS A 89 -31.34 -27.72 24.57
CA LYS A 89 -31.08 -27.52 26.00
C LYS A 89 -29.61 -27.14 26.17
N TYR A 90 -29.35 -26.01 26.82
CA TYR A 90 -28.01 -25.57 27.16
C TYR A 90 -27.51 -26.20 28.45
N PRO A 91 -26.19 -26.46 28.58
CA PRO A 91 -25.59 -26.95 29.80
C PRO A 91 -25.87 -26.04 30.98
N LEU A 92 -26.07 -26.63 32.15
CA LEU A 92 -26.25 -25.85 33.39
C LEU A 92 -24.91 -25.68 34.07
N SER A 93 -24.59 -24.45 34.47
CA SER A 93 -23.37 -24.09 35.19
C SER A 93 -23.67 -23.30 36.45
N GLY A 94 -22.74 -23.30 37.41
CA GLY A 94 -22.85 -22.61 38.69
C GLY A 94 -23.37 -23.45 39.84
N PRO A 95 -23.71 -22.85 41.02
CA PRO A 95 -24.15 -23.57 42.19
C PRO A 95 -25.45 -24.32 41.96
N THR A 96 -25.57 -25.53 42.50
CA THR A 96 -26.77 -26.38 42.40
C THR A 96 -28.05 -25.71 42.89
N SER A 97 -27.94 -24.75 43.81
CA SER A 97 -29.08 -23.97 44.34
C SER A 97 -29.63 -22.93 43.34
N ARG A 98 -28.86 -22.49 42.36
CA ARG A 98 -29.26 -21.53 41.31
C ARG A 98 -28.48 -21.78 40.03
N PRO A 99 -28.72 -22.90 39.33
CA PRO A 99 -28.03 -23.20 38.08
C PRO A 99 -28.41 -22.17 37.01
N ARG A 100 -27.45 -21.84 36.14
CA ARG A 100 -27.61 -20.87 35.04
C ARG A 100 -27.05 -21.46 33.76
N HIS A 101 -27.49 -20.93 32.63
CA HIS A 101 -27.06 -21.35 31.31
C HIS A 101 -27.15 -20.22 30.32
N PHE A 102 -26.59 -20.39 29.15
CA PHE A 102 -26.75 -19.49 28.01
C PHE A 102 -28.23 -19.44 27.59
N ILE A 103 -28.70 -18.30 27.15
CA ILE A 103 -30.10 -18.11 26.72
C ILE A 103 -30.15 -17.70 25.27
N ALA A 104 -30.76 -18.50 24.38
CA ALA A 104 -30.82 -18.25 22.94
C ALA A 104 -31.43 -16.90 22.55
N SER A 105 -32.35 -16.35 23.38
CA SER A 105 -32.92 -15.01 23.12
C SER A 105 -31.90 -13.88 23.16
N TRP A 106 -30.68 -14.12 23.64
CA TRP A 106 -29.60 -13.14 23.56
C TRP A 106 -29.13 -12.92 22.14
N TYR A 107 -29.26 -13.86 21.24
CA TYR A 107 -28.98 -13.68 19.81
C TYR A 107 -29.85 -12.57 19.18
N SER A 108 -31.12 -12.49 19.57
CA SER A 108 -32.02 -11.42 19.09
C SER A 108 -31.60 -10.03 19.60
N LYS A 109 -30.99 -9.97 20.80
CA LYS A 109 -30.43 -8.71 21.33
C LYS A 109 -29.08 -8.35 20.69
N PHE A 110 -28.30 -9.35 20.30
CA PHE A 110 -26.93 -9.19 19.80
C PHE A 110 -26.71 -9.92 18.47
N PRO A 111 -27.50 -9.64 17.43
CA PRO A 111 -27.53 -10.43 16.21
C PRO A 111 -26.24 -10.35 15.39
N SER A 112 -25.46 -9.28 15.55
CA SER A 112 -24.30 -8.97 14.69
C SER A 112 -22.96 -9.46 15.25
N TRP A 113 -22.91 -9.93 16.50
CA TRP A 113 -21.61 -10.19 17.12
C TRP A 113 -21.56 -11.34 18.13
N LEU A 114 -22.67 -11.69 18.79
CA LEU A 114 -22.68 -12.71 19.82
C LEU A 114 -22.63 -14.11 19.19
N GLU A 115 -21.69 -14.91 19.66
CA GLU A 115 -21.51 -16.29 19.28
C GLU A 115 -21.58 -17.19 20.51
N TYR A 116 -22.00 -18.42 20.33
CA TYR A 116 -21.95 -19.44 21.36
C TYR A 116 -21.23 -20.67 20.82
N SER A 117 -20.29 -21.19 21.60
CA SER A 117 -19.57 -22.42 21.30
C SER A 117 -20.23 -23.61 22.04
N PRO A 118 -20.83 -24.53 21.31
CA PRO A 118 -21.36 -25.77 21.92
C PRO A 118 -20.26 -26.66 22.52
N SER A 119 -19.05 -26.63 21.94
CA SER A 119 -17.93 -27.45 22.39
C SER A 119 -17.33 -26.99 23.72
N LYS A 120 -17.41 -25.68 24.04
CA LYS A 120 -16.82 -25.11 25.26
C LYS A 120 -17.84 -24.61 26.27
N ASP A 121 -19.10 -24.54 25.90
CA ASP A 121 -20.20 -23.91 26.70
C ASP A 121 -19.84 -22.44 27.05
N ASP A 122 -19.30 -21.70 26.08
CA ASP A 122 -18.82 -20.34 26.24
C ASP A 122 -19.42 -19.40 25.22
N ALA A 123 -19.60 -18.12 25.61
CA ALA A 123 -19.94 -17.06 24.69
C ALA A 123 -18.69 -16.33 24.17
N PHE A 124 -18.72 -15.97 22.90
CA PHE A 124 -17.65 -15.29 22.17
C PHE A 124 -18.17 -14.06 21.43
N CYS A 125 -17.24 -13.21 20.99
CA CYS A 125 -17.53 -12.02 20.23
C CYS A 125 -16.81 -12.06 18.88
N LEU A 126 -17.56 -12.18 17.77
CA LEU A 126 -16.98 -12.20 16.43
C LEU A 126 -16.12 -10.97 16.10
N PRO A 127 -16.56 -9.72 16.31
CA PRO A 127 -15.70 -8.55 16.11
C PRO A 127 -14.41 -8.59 16.92
N CYS A 128 -14.48 -9.05 18.19
CA CYS A 128 -13.29 -9.20 19.00
C CYS A 128 -12.32 -10.23 18.41
N TYR A 129 -12.79 -11.35 17.93
CA TYR A 129 -11.97 -12.34 17.24
C TYR A 129 -11.32 -11.76 15.97
N ILE A 130 -12.10 -11.04 15.18
CA ILE A 130 -11.66 -10.51 13.87
C ILE A 130 -10.69 -9.34 14.01
N PHE A 131 -10.90 -8.42 14.98
CA PHE A 131 -10.20 -7.13 15.04
C PHE A 131 -9.24 -6.98 16.22
N ASN A 132 -9.35 -7.83 17.26
CA ASN A 132 -8.53 -7.67 18.45
C ASN A 132 -7.06 -8.04 18.20
N LYS A 133 -6.15 -7.22 18.75
CA LYS A 133 -4.74 -7.59 18.92
C LYS A 133 -4.61 -8.25 20.29
N PRO A 134 -3.81 -9.31 20.44
CA PRO A 134 -3.61 -9.92 21.76
C PRO A 134 -3.02 -8.91 22.71
N THR A 135 -3.77 -8.59 23.75
CA THR A 135 -3.31 -7.72 24.82
C THR A 135 -2.79 -8.57 25.97
N LYS A 136 -1.65 -8.18 26.54
CA LYS A 136 -1.08 -8.80 27.74
C LYS A 136 -1.86 -8.44 29.03
N HIS A 137 -2.96 -7.70 28.94
CA HIS A 137 -3.73 -7.27 30.09
C HIS A 137 -4.75 -8.33 30.51
N PHE A 138 -4.86 -8.51 31.83
CA PHE A 138 -5.83 -9.40 32.47
C PHE A 138 -7.25 -9.00 32.03
N GLY A 139 -7.99 -9.95 31.45
CA GLY A 139 -9.37 -9.75 30.99
C GLY A 139 -9.54 -9.49 29.48
N GLY A 140 -8.51 -9.08 28.74
CA GLY A 140 -8.61 -8.73 27.32
C GLY A 140 -8.92 -9.89 26.36
N ASN A 141 -8.81 -11.13 26.82
CA ASN A 141 -9.01 -12.33 26.02
C ASN A 141 -10.29 -13.10 26.38
N ALA A 142 -11.14 -12.56 27.26
CA ALA A 142 -12.33 -13.28 27.74
C ALA A 142 -13.33 -13.61 26.62
N PHE A 143 -13.48 -12.72 25.63
CA PHE A 143 -14.41 -12.92 24.50
C PHE A 143 -13.76 -13.39 23.20
N THR A 144 -12.45 -13.65 23.20
CA THR A 144 -11.70 -14.01 21.98
C THR A 144 -11.11 -15.41 22.03
N ILE A 145 -10.50 -15.80 23.16
CA ILE A 145 -9.74 -17.04 23.28
C ILE A 145 -10.29 -17.92 24.41
N LYS A 146 -10.56 -17.32 25.58
CA LYS A 146 -11.00 -18.06 26.76
C LYS A 146 -12.49 -18.40 26.76
N GLY A 147 -13.30 -17.55 26.15
CA GLY A 147 -14.76 -17.64 26.25
C GLY A 147 -15.29 -16.98 27.55
N PHE A 148 -16.57 -16.65 27.55
CA PHE A 148 -17.27 -16.06 28.68
C PHE A 148 -18.32 -17.02 29.22
N GLN A 149 -18.16 -17.47 30.47
CA GLN A 149 -19.03 -18.45 31.16
C GLN A 149 -19.85 -17.87 32.33
N ASN A 150 -19.69 -16.56 32.62
CA ASN A 150 -20.34 -16.02 33.80
C ASN A 150 -21.81 -15.64 33.55
N TRP A 151 -22.67 -16.63 33.51
CA TRP A 151 -24.10 -16.45 33.30
C TRP A 151 -24.82 -15.73 34.46
N LYS A 152 -24.10 -15.36 35.55
CA LYS A 152 -24.71 -14.64 36.69
C LYS A 152 -25.13 -13.22 36.38
N ASN A 153 -24.49 -12.58 35.39
CA ASN A 153 -24.65 -11.17 35.11
C ASN A 153 -25.19 -10.91 33.70
N SER A 154 -26.35 -11.48 33.37
CA SER A 154 -27.04 -11.17 32.10
C SER A 154 -27.31 -9.67 31.93
N GLN A 155 -27.65 -8.95 33.03
CA GLN A 155 -27.75 -7.50 33.02
C GLN A 155 -26.38 -6.79 32.86
N HIS A 156 -25.30 -7.43 33.28
CA HIS A 156 -23.96 -6.87 33.12
C HIS A 156 -23.47 -6.97 31.68
N ILE A 157 -23.80 -8.04 30.97
CA ILE A 157 -23.56 -8.15 29.53
C ILE A 157 -24.35 -7.06 28.78
N ASP A 158 -25.63 -6.86 29.13
CA ASP A 158 -26.47 -5.81 28.54
C ASP A 158 -25.95 -4.39 28.82
N ASN A 159 -25.52 -4.10 30.05
CA ASN A 159 -25.11 -2.75 30.44
C ASN A 159 -23.68 -2.40 30.08
N VAL A 160 -22.75 -3.34 30.15
CA VAL A 160 -21.32 -3.10 29.82
C VAL A 160 -21.11 -3.11 28.30
N LEU A 161 -21.80 -3.99 27.57
CA LEU A 161 -21.62 -4.09 26.13
C LEU A 161 -22.48 -3.11 25.32
N SER A 162 -23.69 -2.78 25.77
CA SER A 162 -24.58 -1.94 24.95
C SER A 162 -24.34 -0.44 25.08
N LYS A 163 -24.08 0.09 26.26
CA LYS A 163 -23.86 1.53 26.45
C LYS A 163 -22.42 1.96 26.23
N GLN A 164 -21.47 1.31 26.90
CA GLN A 164 -20.07 1.70 26.80
C GLN A 164 -19.48 1.33 25.45
N TYR A 165 -19.84 0.19 24.92
CA TYR A 165 -19.40 -0.30 23.61
C TYR A 165 -19.87 0.60 22.46
N SER A 166 -21.11 1.11 22.47
CA SER A 166 -21.60 1.99 21.40
C SER A 166 -20.87 3.34 21.39
N VAL A 167 -20.59 3.91 22.55
CA VAL A 167 -19.83 5.17 22.68
C VAL A 167 -18.38 4.95 22.28
N ASP A 168 -17.74 3.88 22.74
CA ASP A 168 -16.36 3.55 22.37
C ASP A 168 -16.20 3.28 20.89
N VAL A 169 -17.17 2.57 20.27
CA VAL A 169 -17.19 2.34 18.81
C VAL A 169 -17.37 3.67 18.07
N ALA A 170 -18.27 4.55 18.50
CA ALA A 170 -18.46 5.86 17.89
C ALA A 170 -17.19 6.72 17.99
N ASN A 171 -16.56 6.74 19.17
CA ASN A 171 -15.30 7.45 19.41
C ASN A 171 -14.16 6.90 18.57
N ASN A 172 -14.03 5.56 18.45
CA ASN A 172 -13.05 4.91 17.61
C ASN A 172 -13.27 5.25 16.13
N ARG A 173 -14.52 5.23 15.67
CA ARG A 173 -14.89 5.60 14.29
C ARG A 173 -14.55 7.07 14.00
N LEU A 174 -14.86 7.96 14.90
CA LEU A 174 -14.55 9.39 14.76
C LEU A 174 -13.05 9.61 14.64
N ARG A 175 -12.27 9.03 15.56
CA ARG A 175 -10.81 9.07 15.53
C ARG A 175 -10.21 8.57 14.22
N PHE A 176 -10.64 7.38 13.81
CA PHE A 176 -10.15 6.76 12.58
C PHE A 176 -10.56 7.56 11.34
N LYS A 177 -11.82 8.07 11.30
CA LYS A 177 -12.27 8.96 10.23
C LYS A 177 -11.42 10.21 10.14
N THR A 178 -11.12 10.86 11.25
CA THR A 178 -10.27 12.06 11.29
C THR A 178 -8.88 11.78 10.70
N THR A 179 -8.27 10.64 11.04
CA THR A 179 -6.99 10.24 10.43
C THR A 179 -7.12 9.98 8.94
N ILE A 180 -8.20 9.31 8.48
CA ILE A 180 -8.44 9.08 7.06
C ILE A 180 -8.58 10.40 6.32
N ASP A 181 -9.35 11.35 6.85
CA ASP A 181 -9.59 12.67 6.25
C ASP A 181 -8.25 13.45 6.15
N ALA A 182 -7.42 13.42 7.20
CA ALA A 182 -6.10 14.04 7.21
C ALA A 182 -5.17 13.41 6.16
N VAL A 183 -5.06 12.08 6.11
CA VAL A 183 -4.25 11.37 5.13
C VAL A 183 -4.75 11.64 3.72
N TRP A 184 -6.07 11.61 3.50
CA TRP A 184 -6.67 11.89 2.19
C TRP A 184 -6.31 13.30 1.71
N TRP A 185 -6.52 14.31 2.55
CA TRP A 185 -6.24 15.70 2.18
C TRP A 185 -4.75 15.92 1.87
N LEU A 186 -3.86 15.44 2.74
CA LEU A 186 -2.41 15.58 2.55
C LEU A 186 -1.95 14.88 1.27
N THR A 187 -2.46 13.69 1.00
CA THR A 187 -2.14 12.93 -0.22
C THR A 187 -2.64 13.67 -1.47
N PHE A 188 -3.84 14.23 -1.41
CA PHE A 188 -4.42 15.00 -2.51
C PHE A 188 -3.63 16.28 -2.79
N GLN A 189 -3.07 16.91 -1.74
CA GLN A 189 -2.19 18.08 -1.87
C GLN A 189 -0.73 17.71 -2.14
N THR A 190 -0.40 16.43 -2.37
CA THR A 190 0.98 15.95 -2.57
C THR A 190 1.93 16.27 -1.41
N CYS A 191 1.40 16.48 -0.21
CA CYS A 191 2.18 16.74 0.99
C CYS A 191 2.72 15.45 1.60
N SER A 192 3.91 15.50 2.18
CA SER A 192 4.43 14.40 2.99
C SER A 192 3.54 14.17 4.22
N LEU A 193 3.35 12.91 4.62
CA LEU A 193 2.55 12.59 5.81
C LEU A 193 3.37 12.74 7.11
N ARG A 194 4.68 12.48 7.01
CA ARG A 194 5.57 12.40 8.17
C ARG A 194 6.41 13.64 8.34
N GLY A 195 6.90 13.84 9.59
CA GLY A 195 7.96 14.78 9.92
C GLY A 195 9.32 14.08 10.06
N ASN A 196 10.35 14.86 10.25
CA ASN A 196 11.69 14.34 10.56
C ASN A 196 11.77 13.81 12.00
N ASP A 197 11.02 14.43 12.92
CA ASP A 197 10.92 14.05 14.33
C ASP A 197 9.44 13.99 14.72
N GLU A 198 8.95 12.79 15.04
CA GLU A 198 7.58 12.53 15.46
C GLU A 198 7.46 12.32 16.99
N SER A 199 8.49 12.69 17.77
CA SER A 199 8.46 12.61 19.23
C SER A 199 7.37 13.53 19.82
N GLU A 200 7.00 13.28 21.06
CA GLU A 200 5.99 14.10 21.77
C GLU A 200 6.54 15.52 22.07
N GLU A 201 7.86 15.68 22.13
CA GLU A 201 8.55 16.94 22.40
C GLU A 201 8.79 17.77 21.12
N SER A 202 8.53 17.22 19.96
CA SER A 202 8.74 17.90 18.67
C SER A 202 7.74 19.04 18.47
N ILE A 203 8.25 20.21 18.10
CA ILE A 203 7.41 21.39 17.73
C ILE A 203 6.57 21.10 16.50
N ASN A 204 7.08 20.24 15.59
CA ASN A 204 6.38 19.80 14.38
C ASN A 204 6.52 18.27 14.24
N SER A 205 5.53 17.57 14.74
CA SER A 205 5.51 16.10 14.78
C SER A 205 5.02 15.46 13.47
N GLY A 206 5.09 16.19 12.36
CA GLY A 206 4.73 15.72 11.02
C GLY A 206 3.31 16.08 10.58
N ASN A 207 3.15 16.31 9.28
CA ASN A 207 1.94 16.89 8.70
C ASN A 207 0.66 16.13 9.07
N CYS A 208 0.70 14.80 9.16
CA CYS A 208 -0.48 14.02 9.52
C CYS A 208 -0.93 14.29 10.96
N ARG A 209 0.00 14.36 11.93
CA ARG A 209 -0.33 14.68 13.32
C ARG A 209 -0.77 16.14 13.45
N GLU A 210 -0.07 17.06 12.82
CA GLU A 210 -0.42 18.50 12.85
C GLU A 210 -1.78 18.76 12.21
N MET A 211 -2.13 18.06 11.13
CA MET A 211 -3.47 18.15 10.53
C MET A 211 -4.55 17.62 11.48
N VAL A 212 -4.30 16.51 12.18
CA VAL A 212 -5.25 16.01 13.19
C VAL A 212 -5.38 16.99 14.35
N LYS A 213 -4.30 17.65 14.80
CA LYS A 213 -4.35 18.73 15.81
C LYS A 213 -5.19 19.90 15.32
N LEU A 214 -5.01 20.31 14.07
CA LEU A 214 -5.80 21.37 13.46
C LEU A 214 -7.29 21.00 13.42
N LEU A 215 -7.65 19.79 12.99
CA LEU A 215 -9.03 19.32 12.98
C LEU A 215 -9.64 19.26 14.39
N ALA A 216 -8.86 18.87 15.39
CA ALA A 216 -9.26 18.86 16.80
C ALA A 216 -9.53 20.28 17.33
N SER A 217 -8.71 21.27 16.95
CA SER A 217 -8.89 22.66 17.39
C SER A 217 -10.21 23.30 16.90
N TYR A 218 -10.79 22.80 15.81
CA TYR A 218 -12.08 23.27 15.28
C TYR A 218 -13.27 22.37 15.65
N ASN A 219 -13.03 21.18 16.21
CA ASN A 219 -14.09 20.23 16.52
C ASN A 219 -13.88 19.60 17.91
N GLU A 220 -14.64 20.08 18.89
CA GLU A 220 -14.57 19.57 20.27
C GLU A 220 -14.79 18.05 20.40
N ASN A 221 -15.60 17.43 19.54
CA ASN A 221 -15.80 15.99 19.59
C ASN A 221 -14.55 15.24 19.11
N VAL A 222 -13.82 15.80 18.16
CA VAL A 222 -12.53 15.24 17.70
C VAL A 222 -11.50 15.45 18.80
N ASP A 223 -11.42 16.63 19.39
CA ASP A 223 -10.49 16.95 20.47
C ASP A 223 -10.62 15.97 21.65
N LYS A 224 -11.85 15.72 22.09
CA LYS A 224 -12.12 14.78 23.21
C LYS A 224 -11.64 13.35 22.98
N VAL A 225 -11.41 12.94 21.76
CA VAL A 225 -11.11 11.54 21.41
C VAL A 225 -9.81 11.32 20.67
N ALA A 226 -9.19 12.36 20.12
CA ALA A 226 -7.98 12.25 19.29
C ALA A 226 -6.68 12.47 20.08
N LEU A 227 -5.56 12.15 19.48
CA LEU A 227 -4.20 12.41 19.95
C LEU A 227 -3.96 11.99 21.40
N GLU A 228 -3.75 12.97 22.30
CA GLU A 228 -3.45 12.72 23.71
C GLU A 228 -4.66 12.18 24.48
N ASN A 229 -5.86 12.54 24.04
CA ASN A 229 -7.12 12.06 24.59
C ASN A 229 -7.50 10.66 24.05
N ALA A 230 -6.73 10.12 23.10
CA ALA A 230 -6.94 8.79 22.56
C ALA A 230 -6.30 7.70 23.44
N PRO A 231 -6.92 6.52 23.57
CA PRO A 231 -6.25 5.37 24.17
C PRO A 231 -4.95 5.05 23.42
N LYS A 232 -3.87 4.73 24.16
CA LYS A 232 -2.53 4.50 23.58
C LYS A 232 -2.51 3.48 22.44
N ASN A 233 -3.40 2.49 22.48
CA ASN A 233 -3.51 1.43 21.47
C ASN A 233 -4.47 1.76 20.32
N ALA A 234 -5.09 2.93 20.31
CA ALA A 234 -6.10 3.34 19.33
C ALA A 234 -5.95 4.79 18.87
N LYS A 235 -4.74 5.33 18.84
CA LYS A 235 -4.45 6.68 18.31
C LYS A 235 -4.66 6.79 16.80
N TYR A 236 -4.49 5.68 16.04
CA TYR A 236 -4.64 5.56 14.58
C TYR A 236 -3.74 6.48 13.73
N ILE A 237 -2.71 7.08 14.30
CA ILE A 237 -1.79 8.01 13.63
C ILE A 237 -0.41 7.39 13.34
N SER A 238 -0.22 6.10 13.64
CA SER A 238 1.06 5.44 13.41
C SER A 238 1.38 5.29 11.92
N HIS A 239 2.68 5.18 11.62
CA HIS A 239 3.17 4.94 10.28
C HIS A 239 2.50 3.75 9.57
N ASP A 240 2.29 2.65 10.28
CA ASP A 240 1.65 1.46 9.72
C ASP A 240 0.19 1.72 9.35
N VAL A 241 -0.55 2.46 10.21
CA VAL A 241 -1.93 2.86 9.90
C VAL A 241 -1.99 3.79 8.70
N GLN A 242 -1.09 4.78 8.61
CA GLN A 242 -1.00 5.67 7.44
C GLN A 242 -0.74 4.88 6.16
N LYS A 243 0.23 3.95 6.19
CA LYS A 243 0.51 3.05 5.04
C LYS A 243 -0.68 2.17 4.66
N GLU A 244 -1.40 1.64 5.65
CA GLU A 244 -2.59 0.83 5.41
C GLU A 244 -3.69 1.65 4.72
N ILE A 245 -3.94 2.88 5.18
CA ILE A 245 -4.89 3.82 4.56
C ILE A 245 -4.49 4.11 3.11
N LEU A 246 -3.22 4.46 2.86
CA LEU A 246 -2.70 4.70 1.51
C LEU A 246 -2.85 3.47 0.61
N SER A 247 -2.56 2.29 1.13
CA SER A 247 -2.75 1.03 0.40
C SER A 247 -4.21 0.79 0.01
N ILE A 248 -5.15 1.13 0.90
CA ILE A 248 -6.59 1.02 0.62
C ILE A 248 -7.00 2.03 -0.45
N PHE A 249 -6.52 3.28 -0.39
CA PHE A 249 -6.77 4.28 -1.42
C PHE A 249 -6.24 3.83 -2.78
N ALA A 250 -4.99 3.37 -2.85
CA ALA A 250 -4.40 2.87 -4.08
C ALA A 250 -5.19 1.67 -4.67
N LYS A 251 -5.59 0.72 -3.83
CA LYS A 251 -6.44 -0.41 -4.25
C LYS A 251 -7.79 0.04 -4.80
N LYS A 252 -8.41 1.04 -4.16
CA LYS A 252 -9.69 1.57 -4.62
C LYS A 252 -9.55 2.28 -5.97
N VAL A 253 -8.51 3.11 -6.14
CA VAL A 253 -8.22 3.80 -7.41
C VAL A 253 -7.99 2.79 -8.53
N ARG A 254 -7.11 1.80 -8.33
CA ARG A 254 -6.85 0.75 -9.34
C ARG A 254 -8.11 -0.03 -9.70
N ARG A 255 -8.94 -0.34 -8.71
CA ARG A 255 -10.23 -1.00 -8.95
C ARG A 255 -11.15 -0.13 -9.78
N THR A 256 -11.26 1.17 -9.50
CA THR A 256 -12.06 2.10 -10.31
C THR A 256 -11.54 2.18 -11.74
N ILE A 257 -10.22 2.28 -11.95
CA ILE A 257 -9.61 2.25 -13.29
C ILE A 257 -9.94 0.93 -14.01
N ARG A 258 -9.87 -0.21 -13.31
CA ARG A 258 -10.25 -1.51 -13.88
C ARG A 258 -11.73 -1.54 -14.30
N GLU A 259 -12.61 -0.97 -13.48
CA GLU A 259 -14.05 -0.86 -13.76
C GLU A 259 -14.33 0.10 -14.95
N GLU A 260 -13.56 1.19 -15.08
CA GLU A 260 -13.61 2.10 -16.24
C GLU A 260 -13.22 1.37 -17.54
N ILE A 261 -12.11 0.62 -17.52
CA ILE A 261 -11.63 -0.14 -18.68
C ILE A 261 -12.60 -1.28 -19.01
N SER A 262 -13.14 -1.97 -18.00
CA SER A 262 -13.99 -3.16 -18.19
C SER A 262 -13.32 -4.19 -19.13
N GLU A 263 -13.97 -4.58 -20.22
CA GLU A 263 -13.43 -5.50 -21.25
C GLU A 263 -12.92 -4.76 -22.50
N ALA A 264 -12.77 -3.44 -22.41
CA ALA A 264 -12.28 -2.64 -23.54
C ALA A 264 -10.82 -2.94 -23.87
N LYS A 265 -10.43 -2.56 -25.06
CA LYS A 265 -9.04 -2.59 -25.50
C LYS A 265 -8.29 -1.40 -24.89
N PHE A 266 -7.03 -1.62 -24.55
CA PHE A 266 -6.20 -0.60 -23.93
C PHE A 266 -4.76 -0.66 -24.45
N CYS A 267 -4.03 0.42 -24.22
CA CYS A 267 -2.60 0.51 -24.46
C CYS A 267 -1.86 0.61 -23.13
N ILE A 268 -0.65 0.09 -23.07
CA ILE A 268 0.27 0.26 -21.97
C ILE A 268 1.33 1.31 -22.34
N ILE A 269 1.58 2.22 -21.41
CA ILE A 269 2.70 3.17 -21.50
C ILE A 269 3.57 2.90 -20.29
N VAL A 270 4.85 2.66 -20.53
CA VAL A 270 5.80 2.28 -19.47
C VAL A 270 7.01 3.19 -19.54
N ASP A 271 7.45 3.65 -18.39
CA ASP A 271 8.64 4.45 -18.24
C ASP A 271 9.45 3.97 -17.04
N GLU A 272 10.77 3.94 -17.19
CA GLU A 272 11.71 3.55 -16.15
C GLU A 272 12.42 4.78 -15.62
N TYR A 273 12.48 4.91 -14.30
CA TYR A 273 13.26 5.96 -13.68
C TYR A 273 13.93 5.45 -12.40
N ARG A 274 15.02 6.10 -12.06
CA ARG A 274 15.74 5.83 -10.82
C ARG A 274 15.31 6.82 -9.74
N ASP A 275 14.82 6.29 -8.61
CA ASP A 275 14.42 7.13 -7.48
C ASP A 275 15.64 7.70 -6.71
N LEU A 276 15.38 8.59 -5.75
CA LEU A 276 16.42 9.18 -4.90
C LEU A 276 17.23 8.16 -4.11
N SER A 277 16.64 6.99 -3.84
CA SER A 277 17.29 5.85 -3.18
C SER A 277 18.11 5.00 -4.14
N LYS A 278 18.25 5.42 -5.41
CA LYS A 278 18.94 4.70 -6.49
C LYS A 278 18.30 3.37 -6.86
N ARG A 279 17.00 3.19 -6.61
CA ARG A 279 16.23 2.03 -7.01
C ARG A 279 15.55 2.28 -8.33
N GLU A 280 15.62 1.29 -9.23
CA GLU A 280 14.91 1.37 -10.50
C GLU A 280 13.41 1.15 -10.26
N GLN A 281 12.61 2.09 -10.73
CA GLN A 281 11.16 2.08 -10.63
C GLN A 281 10.58 2.04 -12.03
N MET A 282 9.56 1.23 -12.24
CA MET A 282 8.81 1.13 -13.49
C MET A 282 7.41 1.68 -13.27
N ALA A 283 7.07 2.76 -13.95
CA ALA A 283 5.74 3.37 -13.96
C ALA A 283 4.90 2.74 -15.08
N ILE A 284 3.66 2.39 -14.76
CA ILE A 284 2.70 1.83 -15.72
C ILE A 284 1.51 2.76 -15.82
N VAL A 285 1.22 3.22 -17.02
CA VAL A 285 0.05 4.02 -17.37
C VAL A 285 -0.80 3.23 -18.35
N LEU A 286 -2.10 3.20 -18.14
CA LEU A 286 -3.07 2.60 -19.05
C LEU A 286 -3.80 3.68 -19.83
N ARG A 287 -3.80 3.55 -21.16
CA ARG A 287 -4.52 4.44 -22.08
C ARG A 287 -5.63 3.66 -22.76
N PHE A 288 -6.86 4.19 -22.68
CA PHE A 288 -8.03 3.52 -23.22
C PHE A 288 -9.11 4.55 -23.63
N ILE A 289 -10.13 4.07 -24.31
CA ILE A 289 -11.30 4.88 -24.66
C ILE A 289 -12.42 4.51 -23.67
N ASP A 290 -12.95 5.50 -23.00
CA ASP A 290 -14.06 5.33 -22.06
C ASP A 290 -15.41 5.14 -22.78
N LYS A 291 -16.47 4.90 -22.01
CA LYS A 291 -17.83 4.69 -22.53
C LYS A 291 -18.40 5.91 -23.26
N SER A 292 -17.85 7.10 -23.03
CA SER A 292 -18.24 8.34 -23.71
C SER A 292 -17.45 8.58 -25.01
N GLY A 293 -16.52 7.71 -25.34
CA GLY A 293 -15.66 7.83 -26.52
C GLY A 293 -14.44 8.73 -26.28
N CYS A 294 -14.19 9.15 -25.07
CA CYS A 294 -13.04 9.99 -24.72
C CYS A 294 -11.81 9.13 -24.40
N ILE A 295 -10.64 9.61 -24.85
CA ILE A 295 -9.36 8.99 -24.51
C ILE A 295 -9.03 9.32 -23.05
N GLN A 296 -8.77 8.29 -22.28
CA GLN A 296 -8.32 8.36 -20.90
C GLN A 296 -6.91 7.83 -20.76
N GLU A 297 -6.10 8.52 -19.97
CA GLU A 297 -4.82 8.03 -19.48
C GLU A 297 -4.86 7.98 -17.96
N ARG A 298 -4.57 6.81 -17.40
CA ARG A 298 -4.61 6.58 -15.95
C ARG A 298 -3.29 6.01 -15.49
N PHE A 299 -2.62 6.68 -14.57
CA PHE A 299 -1.51 6.09 -13.83
C PHE A 299 -2.04 4.88 -13.05
N PHE A 300 -1.47 3.71 -13.32
CA PHE A 300 -2.00 2.46 -12.80
C PHE A 300 -1.15 1.89 -11.68
N ASP A 301 0.16 1.78 -11.89
CA ASP A 301 1.05 1.24 -10.88
C ASP A 301 2.48 1.77 -10.97
N LEU A 302 3.21 1.61 -9.87
CA LEU A 302 4.63 1.88 -9.73
C LEU A 302 5.29 0.66 -9.10
N VAL A 303 6.26 0.08 -9.78
CA VAL A 303 6.88 -1.17 -9.38
C VAL A 303 8.38 -1.04 -9.31
N HIS A 304 8.96 -1.45 -8.19
CA HIS A 304 10.40 -1.61 -8.10
C HIS A 304 10.85 -2.81 -8.92
N VAL A 305 11.80 -2.60 -9.82
CA VAL A 305 12.41 -3.65 -10.65
C VAL A 305 13.88 -3.81 -10.27
N PHE A 306 14.29 -5.05 -10.04
CA PHE A 306 15.68 -5.35 -9.68
C PHE A 306 16.60 -5.43 -10.91
N ASP A 307 16.01 -5.67 -12.07
CA ASP A 307 16.68 -5.89 -13.34
C ASP A 307 15.82 -5.30 -14.46
N THR A 308 16.43 -4.53 -15.33
CA THR A 308 15.79 -3.86 -16.46
C THR A 308 15.81 -4.69 -17.75
N SER A 309 16.04 -6.01 -17.64
CA SER A 309 15.91 -6.89 -18.82
C SER A 309 14.47 -6.92 -19.33
N ALA A 310 14.31 -7.01 -20.64
CA ALA A 310 13.00 -7.04 -21.30
C ALA A 310 12.08 -8.14 -20.74
N MET A 311 12.63 -9.31 -20.38
CA MET A 311 11.86 -10.41 -19.82
C MET A 311 11.37 -10.10 -18.41
N THR A 312 12.22 -9.51 -17.56
CA THR A 312 11.84 -9.10 -16.19
C THR A 312 10.74 -8.04 -16.24
N LEU A 313 10.86 -7.04 -17.10
CA LEU A 313 9.85 -6.00 -17.29
C LEU A 313 8.52 -6.60 -17.77
N LYS A 314 8.55 -7.46 -18.79
CA LYS A 314 7.36 -8.16 -19.29
C LYS A 314 6.68 -8.96 -18.18
N ASN A 315 7.43 -9.73 -17.41
CA ASN A 315 6.88 -10.57 -16.36
C ASN A 315 6.20 -9.72 -15.26
N ASN A 316 6.82 -8.61 -14.85
CA ASN A 316 6.24 -7.69 -13.89
C ASN A 316 4.95 -7.05 -14.41
N ILE A 317 4.96 -6.52 -15.63
CA ILE A 317 3.76 -5.92 -16.25
C ILE A 317 2.65 -6.96 -16.37
N SER A 318 2.95 -8.16 -16.88
CA SER A 318 1.96 -9.23 -17.02
C SER A 318 1.39 -9.69 -15.69
N ALA A 319 2.21 -9.77 -14.64
CA ALA A 319 1.78 -10.12 -13.30
C ALA A 319 0.82 -9.06 -12.72
N ILE A 320 1.11 -7.76 -12.92
CA ILE A 320 0.25 -6.66 -12.47
C ILE A 320 -1.07 -6.68 -13.22
N LEU A 321 -1.04 -6.77 -14.54
CA LEU A 321 -2.26 -6.83 -15.34
C LEU A 321 -3.13 -8.03 -14.94
N SER A 322 -2.53 -9.20 -14.77
CA SER A 322 -3.23 -10.42 -14.33
C SER A 322 -3.80 -10.29 -12.92
N TYR A 323 -3.06 -9.69 -11.98
CA TYR A 323 -3.54 -9.45 -10.61
C TYR A 323 -4.79 -8.59 -10.58
N HIS A 324 -4.93 -7.67 -11.55
CA HIS A 324 -6.09 -6.79 -11.68
C HIS A 324 -7.11 -7.29 -12.70
N ASN A 325 -7.01 -8.54 -13.15
CA ASN A 325 -7.91 -9.14 -14.17
C ASN A 325 -7.96 -8.33 -15.47
N LEU A 326 -6.82 -7.77 -15.89
CA LEU A 326 -6.63 -7.15 -17.19
C LEU A 326 -5.89 -8.14 -18.11
N SER A 327 -6.55 -8.53 -19.18
CA SER A 327 -5.97 -9.51 -20.12
C SER A 327 -4.96 -8.86 -21.04
N THR A 328 -3.76 -9.44 -21.16
CA THR A 328 -2.74 -9.03 -22.14
C THR A 328 -3.22 -9.13 -23.58
N TYR A 329 -4.18 -10.00 -23.90
CA TYR A 329 -4.83 -10.09 -25.21
C TYR A 329 -5.67 -8.85 -25.57
N ASN A 330 -5.98 -7.99 -24.60
CA ASN A 330 -6.69 -6.74 -24.82
C ASN A 330 -5.76 -5.56 -25.12
N ILE A 331 -4.44 -5.74 -25.06
CA ILE A 331 -3.47 -4.71 -25.40
C ILE A 331 -3.54 -4.42 -26.92
N ARG A 332 -3.58 -3.15 -27.30
CA ARG A 332 -3.58 -2.68 -28.68
C ARG A 332 -2.40 -1.77 -29.02
N GLY A 333 -1.73 -1.26 -28.01
CA GLY A 333 -0.54 -0.45 -28.18
C GLY A 333 0.36 -0.53 -26.97
N GLN A 334 1.63 -0.31 -27.21
CA GLN A 334 2.67 -0.27 -26.20
C GLN A 334 3.60 0.92 -26.49
N GLY A 335 3.74 1.82 -25.52
CA GLY A 335 4.51 3.05 -25.63
C GLY A 335 5.68 3.05 -24.66
N TYR A 336 6.90 3.13 -25.18
CA TYR A 336 8.14 3.14 -24.41
C TYR A 336 9.15 4.11 -24.98
N ASP A 337 10.26 4.30 -24.32
CA ASP A 337 11.43 4.96 -24.86
C ASP A 337 12.14 4.12 -25.95
N GLY A 338 13.24 4.63 -26.47
CA GLY A 338 14.04 3.98 -27.51
C GLY A 338 15.15 3.06 -27.00
N ALA A 339 15.19 2.75 -25.71
CA ALA A 339 16.21 1.89 -25.12
C ALA A 339 16.21 0.48 -25.75
N SER A 340 17.35 -0.18 -25.80
CA SER A 340 17.51 -1.46 -26.51
C SER A 340 16.70 -2.59 -25.87
N ASN A 341 16.55 -2.60 -24.55
CA ASN A 341 15.72 -3.52 -23.79
C ASN A 341 14.21 -3.31 -24.05
N MET A 342 13.81 -2.09 -24.39
CA MET A 342 12.44 -1.74 -24.74
C MET A 342 12.13 -1.99 -26.22
N ARG A 343 12.93 -1.43 -27.11
CA ARG A 343 12.69 -1.38 -28.57
C ARG A 343 13.21 -2.58 -29.35
N GLY A 344 14.10 -3.40 -28.79
CA GLY A 344 14.76 -4.48 -29.53
C GLY A 344 13.77 -5.35 -30.32
N GLU A 345 14.01 -5.51 -31.63
CA GLU A 345 13.10 -6.20 -32.57
C GLU A 345 12.95 -7.70 -32.29
N TRP A 346 13.95 -8.32 -31.71
CA TRP A 346 13.98 -9.76 -31.46
C TRP A 346 13.61 -10.14 -30.03
N ASN A 347 14.17 -9.46 -29.04
CA ASN A 347 14.06 -9.80 -27.64
C ASN A 347 13.78 -8.57 -26.74
N GLY A 348 13.47 -7.42 -27.33
CA GLY A 348 13.02 -6.25 -26.57
C GLY A 348 11.61 -6.45 -26.04
N LEU A 349 11.22 -5.63 -25.08
CA LEU A 349 9.89 -5.69 -24.45
C LEU A 349 8.77 -5.67 -25.50
N GLN A 350 8.90 -4.82 -26.54
CA GLN A 350 7.93 -4.76 -27.64
C GLN A 350 7.75 -6.11 -28.34
N ALA A 351 8.85 -6.79 -28.65
CA ALA A 351 8.80 -8.06 -29.35
C ALA A 351 8.18 -9.17 -28.48
N LEU A 352 8.46 -9.14 -27.19
CA LEU A 352 7.90 -10.09 -26.24
C LEU A 352 6.38 -9.94 -26.07
N PHE A 353 5.85 -8.71 -26.08
CA PHE A 353 4.40 -8.50 -26.06
C PHE A 353 3.73 -8.81 -27.40
N LEU A 354 4.41 -8.52 -28.52
CA LEU A 354 3.88 -8.90 -29.85
C LEU A 354 3.75 -10.40 -30.03
N LYS A 355 4.60 -11.22 -29.40
CA LYS A 355 4.47 -12.69 -29.38
C LYS A 355 3.19 -13.13 -28.64
N ASP A 356 2.79 -12.42 -27.58
CA ASP A 356 1.57 -12.74 -26.85
C ASP A 356 0.32 -12.15 -27.49
N CYS A 357 0.43 -10.95 -28.07
CA CYS A 357 -0.66 -10.24 -28.73
C CYS A 357 -0.16 -9.50 -29.97
N GLN A 358 -0.42 -10.04 -31.15
CA GLN A 358 0.00 -9.47 -32.44
C GLN A 358 -0.53 -8.06 -32.73
N TYR A 359 -1.53 -7.61 -31.99
CA TYR A 359 -2.14 -6.28 -32.15
C TYR A 359 -1.57 -5.24 -31.19
N ALA A 360 -0.60 -5.58 -30.33
CA ALA A 360 0.05 -4.68 -29.42
C ALA A 360 1.15 -3.88 -30.12
N TYR A 361 0.77 -2.94 -30.99
CA TYR A 361 1.73 -2.17 -31.78
C TYR A 361 2.59 -1.26 -30.93
N TYR A 362 3.90 -1.28 -31.19
CA TYR A 362 4.85 -0.43 -30.50
C TYR A 362 4.87 0.99 -31.07
N ILE A 363 4.85 1.96 -30.16
CA ILE A 363 5.05 3.38 -30.47
C ILE A 363 6.17 3.90 -29.59
N HIS A 364 7.21 4.44 -30.22
CA HIS A 364 8.27 5.13 -29.51
C HIS A 364 7.72 6.43 -28.90
N CYS A 365 7.97 6.67 -27.61
CA CYS A 365 7.53 7.86 -26.89
C CYS A 365 7.90 9.14 -27.66
N LEU A 366 6.90 9.95 -28.00
CA LEU A 366 7.10 11.16 -28.79
C LEU A 366 7.89 12.23 -28.02
N ALA A 367 7.70 12.32 -26.71
CA ALA A 367 8.48 13.22 -25.85
C ALA A 367 9.97 12.86 -25.89
N HIS A 368 10.28 11.57 -25.80
CA HIS A 368 11.66 11.09 -25.91
C HIS A 368 12.26 11.32 -27.31
N LYS A 369 11.46 11.09 -28.36
CA LYS A 369 11.89 11.43 -29.73
C LYS A 369 12.19 12.91 -29.89
N LEU A 370 11.34 13.78 -29.36
CA LEU A 370 11.58 15.22 -29.39
C LEU A 370 12.86 15.59 -28.66
N GLN A 371 13.08 15.03 -27.47
CA GLN A 371 14.32 15.24 -26.71
C GLN A 371 15.55 14.80 -27.51
N LEU A 372 15.52 13.63 -28.13
CA LEU A 372 16.61 13.15 -28.99
C LEU A 372 16.86 14.06 -30.19
N ALA A 373 15.80 14.56 -30.84
CA ALA A 373 15.90 15.48 -31.94
C ALA A 373 16.52 16.84 -31.53
N LEU A 374 16.08 17.39 -30.39
CA LEU A 374 16.63 18.64 -29.83
C LEU A 374 18.10 18.48 -29.47
N VAL A 375 18.48 17.39 -28.83
CA VAL A 375 19.87 17.07 -28.49
C VAL A 375 20.71 16.89 -29.77
N GLY A 376 20.18 16.21 -30.79
CA GLY A 376 20.83 16.06 -32.10
C GLY A 376 21.07 17.40 -32.76
N ALA A 377 20.04 18.22 -32.88
CA ALA A 377 20.13 19.54 -33.47
C ALA A 377 21.10 20.47 -32.70
N SER A 378 21.05 20.40 -31.37
CA SER A 378 21.96 21.19 -30.51
C SER A 378 23.45 20.84 -30.72
N ARG A 379 23.74 19.61 -31.12
CA ARG A 379 25.14 19.18 -31.40
C ARG A 379 25.68 19.69 -32.71
N GLU A 380 24.84 19.86 -33.70
CA GLU A 380 25.24 20.32 -35.04
C GLU A 380 25.46 21.84 -35.07
N VAL A 381 24.81 22.59 -34.19
CA VAL A 381 24.97 24.03 -34.09
C VAL A 381 26.00 24.36 -33.01
N ILE A 382 27.22 24.74 -33.45
CA ILE A 382 28.39 24.93 -32.56
C ILE A 382 28.08 25.87 -31.39
N ASP A 383 27.41 26.99 -31.66
CA ASP A 383 27.10 27.99 -30.63
C ASP A 383 26.15 27.44 -29.56
N ILE A 384 25.14 26.65 -29.97
CA ILE A 384 24.18 26.00 -29.07
C ILE A 384 24.89 24.90 -28.25
N HIS A 385 25.73 24.12 -28.87
CA HIS A 385 26.53 23.11 -28.20
C HIS A 385 27.43 23.71 -27.13
N ASN A 386 28.15 24.80 -27.46
CA ASN A 386 29.00 25.53 -26.55
C ASN A 386 28.21 26.14 -25.40
N PHE A 387 27.06 26.73 -25.68
CA PHE A 387 26.16 27.26 -24.65
C PHE A 387 25.73 26.18 -23.63
N PHE A 388 25.20 25.04 -24.09
CA PHE A 388 24.80 23.99 -23.18
C PHE A 388 25.95 23.33 -22.45
N SER A 389 27.13 23.25 -23.07
CA SER A 389 28.35 22.76 -22.42
C SER A 389 28.80 23.69 -21.29
N GLN A 390 28.78 24.99 -21.51
CA GLN A 390 29.10 25.98 -20.48
C GLN A 390 28.05 26.02 -19.37
N LEU A 391 26.77 25.96 -19.74
CA LEU A 391 25.67 25.91 -18.77
C LEU A 391 25.78 24.68 -17.87
N SER A 392 26.03 23.52 -18.45
CA SER A 392 26.21 22.25 -17.69
C SER A 392 27.43 22.34 -16.77
N PHE A 393 28.52 22.95 -17.23
CA PHE A 393 29.69 23.17 -16.41
C PHE A 393 29.39 24.07 -15.20
N ILE A 394 28.67 25.19 -15.41
CA ILE A 394 28.26 26.10 -14.33
C ILE A 394 27.35 25.39 -13.34
N ILE A 395 26.32 24.67 -13.84
CA ILE A 395 25.40 23.91 -12.99
C ILE A 395 26.17 22.90 -12.14
N ASN A 396 27.10 22.15 -12.72
CA ASN A 396 27.88 21.16 -11.99
C ASN A 396 28.78 21.84 -10.91
N ILE A 397 29.42 22.97 -11.22
CA ILE A 397 30.24 23.72 -10.24
C ILE A 397 29.38 24.21 -9.07
N VAL A 398 28.20 24.74 -9.36
CA VAL A 398 27.29 25.27 -8.33
C VAL A 398 26.68 24.17 -7.51
N SER A 399 26.19 23.10 -8.16
CA SER A 399 25.47 22.01 -7.47
C SER A 399 26.35 21.15 -6.55
N VAL A 400 27.65 21.10 -6.76
CA VAL A 400 28.61 20.36 -5.92
C VAL A 400 28.91 21.09 -4.59
N SER A 401 28.63 22.39 -4.48
CA SER A 401 28.96 23.18 -3.30
C SER A 401 27.74 23.91 -2.73
N CYS A 402 27.32 23.51 -1.52
CA CYS A 402 26.24 24.19 -0.80
C CYS A 402 26.55 25.72 -0.67
N LYS A 403 27.78 26.09 -0.37
CA LYS A 403 28.20 27.49 -0.27
C LYS A 403 27.92 28.26 -1.56
N ARG A 404 28.27 27.70 -2.73
CA ARG A 404 28.02 28.35 -4.03
C ARG A 404 26.54 28.44 -4.36
N GLN A 405 25.75 27.44 -3.96
CA GLN A 405 24.29 27.50 -4.09
C GLN A 405 23.70 28.64 -3.26
N ASP A 406 24.18 28.82 -2.03
CA ASP A 406 23.69 29.88 -1.14
C ASP A 406 24.14 31.25 -1.64
N GLU A 407 25.37 31.40 -2.12
CA GLU A 407 25.86 32.60 -2.77
C GLU A 407 25.07 32.98 -4.04
N LEU A 408 24.57 31.99 -4.80
CA LEU A 408 23.74 32.23 -5.97
C LEU A 408 22.30 32.63 -5.59
N ARG A 409 21.77 32.08 -4.49
CA ARG A 409 20.42 32.38 -4.00
C ARG A 409 20.30 33.71 -3.26
N ALA A 410 21.36 34.16 -2.62
CA ALA A 410 21.37 35.41 -1.86
C ALA A 410 21.00 36.66 -2.70
N PRO A 411 21.49 36.87 -3.93
CA PRO A 411 21.05 38.00 -4.79
C PRO A 411 19.62 37.85 -5.31
N GLN A 412 19.12 36.62 -5.47
CA GLN A 412 17.72 36.37 -5.92
C GLN A 412 16.72 36.77 -4.86
N ALA A 413 17.00 36.52 -3.57
CA ALA A 413 16.15 36.92 -2.46
C ALA A 413 16.05 38.46 -2.31
N THR A 414 17.09 39.21 -2.67
CA THR A 414 17.09 40.68 -2.67
C THR A 414 16.37 41.29 -3.87
N ASN A 415 16.36 40.61 -5.03
CA ASN A 415 15.70 41.10 -6.25
C ASN A 415 14.22 40.77 -6.35
N CYS A 416 13.71 39.84 -5.52
CA CYS A 416 12.27 39.51 -5.47
C CYS A 416 11.43 40.54 -4.65
N HIS A 417 12.05 41.57 -4.09
CA HIS A 417 11.38 42.66 -3.38
C HIS A 417 11.36 43.99 -4.19
N GLY A 418 11.46 43.92 -5.51
CA GLY A 418 11.16 45.04 -6.37
C GLY A 418 9.64 45.32 -6.40
N PRO A 419 9.21 46.59 -6.40
CA PRO A 419 7.84 46.96 -6.20
C PRO A 419 6.99 46.61 -7.44
N PHE A 420 6.13 45.62 -7.32
CA PHE A 420 4.89 45.60 -8.10
C PHE A 420 3.83 46.28 -7.23
N SER A 421 3.74 47.59 -7.40
CA SER A 421 2.56 48.37 -7.06
C SER A 421 1.47 48.11 -8.05
#